data_5a9c1c73fef6da576a9a22a22d30c528
#
_entry.id   5a9c1c73fef6da576a9a22a22d30c528
#
_cell.length_a   1.000
_cell.length_b   1.000
_cell.length_c   1.000
_cell.angle_alpha   90.00
_cell.angle_beta   90.00
_cell.angle_gamma   90.00
#
_symmetry.space_group_name_H-M   'P 1'
#
loop_
_entity.id
_entity.type
_entity.pdbx_description
1 polymer ?
#
loop_
_entity_poly.entity_id
_entity_poly.type
_entity_poly.pdbx_seq_one_letter_code
_entity_poly.pdbx_strand_id
1 'polypeptide(L)'
;DDIYWGSEKEMLGVNRYTKKRDLEQPLGASHMGLIYVNPQGPDFNPDPLKAAHDIRETFGRMAMNDYETVALVAGGHTFGKSHGAAPESHKGPDPEASRIQDQSTGWNSNYKSGKGVDAISSGIEGAWTQNPIQWDMGYFDCLFNHDWELSKGPAGAFQWTPKKNGQHIKMVPDAHAKGKMHPPMMQTTDISLKVDKSYGPISRNFYKNPDEFADAFARAWFKLTHRDMGPRACYLGSEVPKEQLIWQD
;
A
#
# COMPACT_ATOMS: atom_id res chain seq x y z
N ASP A 1 13.94 15.90 9.77
CA ASP A 1 14.93 16.10 8.71
C ASP A 1 14.97 17.54 8.23
N ASP A 2 13.84 18.23 8.14
CA ASP A 2 13.80 19.67 7.77
C ASP A 2 14.68 20.57 8.63
N ILE A 3 14.99 20.16 9.83
CA ILE A 3 15.90 20.90 10.75
C ILE A 3 17.35 20.88 10.25
N TYR A 4 17.77 19.77 9.63
CA TYR A 4 19.17 19.55 9.24
C TYR A 4 19.41 19.64 7.74
N TRP A 5 18.42 19.31 6.92
CA TRP A 5 18.60 19.11 5.50
C TRP A 5 17.69 20.00 4.62
N GLY A 6 16.79 20.74 5.23
CA GLY A 6 15.70 21.40 4.52
C GLY A 6 14.58 20.42 4.18
N SER A 7 13.56 20.92 3.50
CA SER A 7 12.47 20.06 3.06
C SER A 7 12.92 19.14 1.92
N GLU A 8 12.33 17.96 1.82
CA GLU A 8 12.61 17.04 0.71
C GLU A 8 12.34 17.71 -0.65
N LYS A 9 11.34 18.58 -0.71
CA LYS A 9 11.03 19.37 -1.89
C LYS A 9 12.18 20.30 -2.31
N GLU A 10 12.90 20.87 -1.35
CA GLU A 10 14.09 21.70 -1.62
C GLU A 10 15.27 20.86 -2.07
N MET A 11 15.45 19.69 -1.45
CA MET A 11 16.55 18.78 -1.79
C MET A 11 16.38 18.08 -3.13
N LEU A 12 15.17 17.60 -3.43
CA LEU A 12 14.89 16.80 -4.61
C LEU A 12 14.19 17.57 -5.72
N GLY A 13 13.79 18.83 -5.45
CA GLY A 13 12.99 19.63 -6.36
C GLY A 13 11.52 19.23 -6.38
N VAL A 14 10.74 19.94 -7.18
CA VAL A 14 9.28 19.76 -7.28
C VAL A 14 8.87 18.69 -8.27
N ASN A 15 9.73 18.35 -9.21
CA ASN A 15 9.46 17.39 -10.28
C ASN A 15 10.37 16.16 -10.07
N ARG A 16 9.86 15.17 -9.36
CA ARG A 16 10.63 13.92 -9.08
C ARG A 16 10.67 12.97 -10.26
N TYR A 17 9.82 13.18 -11.24
CA TYR A 17 9.64 12.28 -12.37
C TYR A 17 9.91 12.98 -13.69
N THR A 18 10.56 12.28 -14.60
CA THR A 18 10.63 12.67 -16.00
C THR A 18 9.24 12.63 -16.66
N LYS A 19 9.15 13.14 -17.91
CA LYS A 19 7.92 12.99 -18.72
C LYS A 19 7.51 11.53 -18.94
N LYS A 20 8.45 10.60 -18.86
CA LYS A 20 8.22 9.16 -18.97
C LYS A 20 7.92 8.48 -17.64
N ARG A 21 7.83 9.23 -16.56
CA ARG A 21 7.60 8.74 -15.19
C ARG A 21 8.80 7.98 -14.59
N ASP A 22 9.97 8.12 -15.15
CA ASP A 22 11.20 7.64 -14.51
C ASP A 22 11.61 8.61 -13.40
N LEU A 23 12.22 8.13 -12.33
CA LEU A 23 12.72 8.97 -11.25
C LEU A 23 13.97 9.74 -11.72
N GLU A 24 13.96 11.07 -11.62
CA GLU A 24 15.14 11.89 -11.97
C GLU A 24 16.31 11.70 -11.02
N GLN A 25 16.00 11.53 -9.72
CA GLN A 25 17.01 11.34 -8.67
C GLN A 25 16.68 10.10 -7.83
N PRO A 26 16.94 8.90 -8.35
CA PRO A 26 16.50 7.66 -7.72
C PRO A 26 17.16 7.35 -6.37
N LEU A 27 18.28 8.00 -6.05
CA LEU A 27 18.97 7.83 -4.76
C LEU A 27 18.53 8.87 -3.71
N GLY A 28 17.64 9.78 -4.05
CA GLY A 28 17.18 10.85 -3.18
C GLY A 28 16.00 10.48 -2.27
N ALA A 29 15.65 9.20 -2.11
CA ALA A 29 14.60 8.77 -1.21
C ALA A 29 15.02 9.00 0.24
N SER A 30 14.31 9.89 0.93
CA SER A 30 14.60 10.23 2.33
C SER A 30 13.82 9.38 3.33
N HIS A 31 12.71 8.79 2.92
CA HIS A 31 11.87 7.94 3.75
C HIS A 31 11.68 6.56 3.13
N MET A 32 11.53 5.55 3.99
CA MET A 32 11.27 4.19 3.54
C MET A 32 9.90 4.07 2.87
N GLY A 33 9.82 3.22 1.89
CA GLY A 33 8.57 2.68 1.36
C GLY A 33 7.95 3.52 0.28
N LEU A 34 6.80 4.06 0.54
CA LEU A 34 5.82 4.47 -0.47
C LEU A 34 6.00 5.88 -1.04
N ILE A 35 7.13 6.52 -0.85
CA ILE A 35 7.35 7.90 -1.29
C ILE A 35 7.12 8.11 -2.79
N TYR A 36 7.33 7.08 -3.60
CA TYR A 36 7.15 7.14 -5.04
C TYR A 36 5.91 6.41 -5.56
N VAL A 37 5.12 5.83 -4.66
CA VAL A 37 3.85 5.16 -5.00
C VAL A 37 2.72 5.82 -4.24
N ASN A 38 1.96 6.67 -4.94
CA ASN A 38 0.77 7.26 -4.36
C ASN A 38 -0.41 6.28 -4.49
N PRO A 39 -1.02 5.82 -3.38
CA PRO A 39 -2.16 4.90 -3.44
C PRO A 39 -3.39 5.47 -4.13
N GLN A 40 -3.47 6.79 -4.24
CA GLN A 40 -4.52 7.48 -4.97
C GLN A 40 -4.27 7.54 -6.49
N GLY A 41 -3.09 7.17 -6.93
CA GLY A 41 -2.60 7.29 -8.31
C GLY A 41 -1.56 8.40 -8.48
N PRO A 42 -0.77 8.35 -9.56
CA PRO A 42 0.31 9.32 -9.83
C PRO A 42 -0.19 10.76 -9.82
N ASP A 43 0.46 11.61 -9.05
CA ASP A 43 0.09 13.04 -8.89
C ASP A 43 -1.39 13.23 -8.51
N PHE A 44 -1.93 12.34 -7.66
CA PHE A 44 -3.35 12.28 -7.29
C PHE A 44 -4.30 12.06 -8.49
N ASN A 45 -3.80 11.53 -9.59
CA ASN A 45 -4.62 11.11 -10.72
C ASN A 45 -5.03 9.64 -10.53
N PRO A 46 -6.31 9.34 -10.33
CA PRO A 46 -6.78 7.98 -10.04
C PRO A 46 -6.85 7.11 -11.30
N ASP A 47 -5.75 7.03 -12.04
CA ASP A 47 -5.59 6.20 -13.23
C ASP A 47 -4.83 4.91 -12.88
N PRO A 48 -5.48 3.74 -12.87
CA PRO A 48 -4.84 2.49 -12.48
C PRO A 48 -3.70 2.06 -13.41
N LEU A 49 -3.74 2.41 -14.69
CA LEU A 49 -2.67 2.03 -15.62
C LEU A 49 -1.42 2.88 -15.42
N LYS A 50 -1.58 4.15 -15.09
CA LYS A 50 -0.46 5.00 -14.70
C LYS A 50 0.11 4.57 -13.34
N ALA A 51 -0.75 4.23 -12.40
CA ALA A 51 -0.32 3.69 -11.11
C ALA A 51 0.47 2.38 -11.27
N ALA A 52 0.07 1.50 -12.19
CA ALA A 52 0.83 0.28 -12.49
C ALA A 52 2.26 0.56 -12.95
N HIS A 53 2.47 1.64 -13.71
CA HIS A 53 3.81 2.06 -14.11
C HIS A 53 4.66 2.49 -12.91
N ASP A 54 4.13 3.35 -12.04
CA ASP A 54 4.85 3.84 -10.86
C ASP A 54 5.15 2.70 -9.87
N ILE A 55 4.22 1.76 -9.69
CA ILE A 55 4.43 0.56 -8.88
C ILE A 55 5.62 -0.24 -9.46
N ARG A 56 5.62 -0.50 -10.75
CA ARG A 56 6.66 -1.29 -11.41
C ARG A 56 8.03 -0.62 -11.32
N GLU A 57 8.10 0.69 -11.49
CA GLU A 57 9.32 1.46 -11.33
C GLU A 57 9.86 1.35 -9.90
N THR A 58 9.01 1.57 -8.90
CA THR A 58 9.40 1.52 -7.48
C THR A 58 9.83 0.12 -7.05
N PHE A 59 9.01 -0.89 -7.34
CA PHE A 59 9.32 -2.27 -6.95
C PHE A 59 10.48 -2.86 -7.76
N GLY A 60 10.64 -2.45 -9.02
CA GLY A 60 11.80 -2.81 -9.83
C GLY A 60 13.12 -2.31 -9.24
N ARG A 61 13.13 -1.12 -8.64
CA ARG A 61 14.31 -0.61 -7.89
C ARG A 61 14.62 -1.39 -6.63
N MET A 62 13.63 -2.06 -6.07
CA MET A 62 13.82 -3.02 -4.98
C MET A 62 14.16 -4.42 -5.48
N ALA A 63 14.52 -4.57 -6.77
CA ALA A 63 14.79 -5.82 -7.45
C ALA A 63 13.59 -6.81 -7.41
N MET A 64 12.36 -6.30 -7.32
CA MET A 64 11.15 -7.10 -7.35
C MET A 64 10.52 -7.10 -8.74
N ASN A 65 10.23 -8.28 -9.26
CA ASN A 65 9.51 -8.45 -10.51
C ASN A 65 7.99 -8.34 -10.32
N ASP A 66 7.23 -8.39 -11.41
CA ASP A 66 5.77 -8.25 -11.37
C ASP A 66 5.08 -9.34 -10.53
N TYR A 67 5.61 -10.57 -10.52
CA TYR A 67 5.09 -11.68 -9.73
C TYR A 67 5.26 -11.43 -8.23
N GLU A 68 6.46 -11.04 -7.81
CA GLU A 68 6.78 -10.67 -6.42
C GLU A 68 5.99 -9.44 -5.98
N THR A 69 5.83 -8.46 -6.87
CA THR A 69 5.08 -7.23 -6.61
C THR A 69 3.61 -7.52 -6.34
N VAL A 70 2.95 -8.30 -7.20
CA VAL A 70 1.55 -8.70 -7.00
C VAL A 70 1.39 -9.49 -5.72
N ALA A 71 2.29 -10.45 -5.45
CA ALA A 71 2.25 -11.25 -4.23
C ALA A 71 2.35 -10.37 -2.98
N LEU A 72 3.30 -9.42 -2.98
CA LEU A 72 3.55 -8.54 -1.85
C LEU A 72 2.38 -7.59 -1.57
N VAL A 73 1.84 -6.94 -2.61
CA VAL A 73 0.72 -6.00 -2.46
C VAL A 73 -0.54 -6.74 -2.03
N ALA A 74 -0.93 -7.79 -2.73
CA ALA A 74 -2.14 -8.55 -2.43
C ALA A 74 -2.06 -9.24 -1.06
N GLY A 75 -0.91 -9.81 -0.71
CA GLY A 75 -0.69 -10.45 0.58
C GLY A 75 -0.69 -9.44 1.73
N GLY A 76 -0.04 -8.28 1.54
CA GLY A 76 -0.04 -7.20 2.52
C GLY A 76 -1.43 -6.64 2.77
N HIS A 77 -2.20 -6.41 1.71
CA HIS A 77 -3.57 -5.89 1.79
C HIS A 77 -4.62 -6.94 2.25
N THR A 78 -4.23 -8.18 2.44
CA THR A 78 -5.04 -9.16 3.18
C THR A 78 -5.22 -8.75 4.64
N PHE A 79 -4.34 -7.92 5.19
CA PHE A 79 -4.35 -7.49 6.58
C PHE A 79 -4.62 -5.99 6.73
N GLY A 80 -5.24 -5.64 7.85
CA GLY A 80 -5.37 -4.26 8.31
C GLY A 80 -6.38 -3.43 7.56
N LYS A 81 -6.31 -2.13 7.81
CA LYS A 81 -7.16 -1.12 7.18
C LYS A 81 -6.44 0.22 7.11
N SER A 82 -6.84 1.07 6.17
CA SER A 82 -6.59 2.51 6.24
C SER A 82 -7.68 3.18 7.08
N HIS A 83 -7.32 4.26 7.80
CA HIS A 83 -8.25 4.97 8.67
C HIS A 83 -8.21 6.48 8.45
N GLY A 84 -9.28 7.01 7.89
CA GLY A 84 -9.50 8.43 7.66
C GLY A 84 -10.77 8.89 8.35
N ALA A 85 -10.72 9.08 9.67
CA ALA A 85 -11.88 9.27 10.54
C ALA A 85 -12.68 10.56 10.29
N ALA A 86 -12.09 11.58 9.68
CA ALA A 86 -12.66 12.91 9.61
C ALA A 86 -12.20 13.67 8.33
N PRO A 87 -12.77 14.84 8.05
CA PRO A 87 -12.36 15.69 6.94
C PRO A 87 -10.86 15.99 6.91
N GLU A 88 -10.33 16.22 5.73
CA GLU A 88 -8.90 16.47 5.48
C GLU A 88 -8.33 17.63 6.30
N SER A 89 -9.15 18.63 6.63
CA SER A 89 -8.75 19.76 7.49
C SER A 89 -8.21 19.36 8.86
N HIS A 90 -8.46 18.13 9.30
CA HIS A 90 -7.95 17.57 10.56
C HIS A 90 -6.68 16.72 10.36
N LYS A 91 -6.32 16.42 9.13
CA LYS A 91 -5.11 15.64 8.80
C LYS A 91 -3.88 16.54 8.95
N GLY A 92 -2.90 16.06 9.67
CA GLY A 92 -1.59 16.69 9.74
C GLY A 92 -0.78 16.51 8.45
N PRO A 93 0.43 17.08 8.41
CA PRO A 93 1.29 17.00 7.25
C PRO A 93 1.71 15.55 6.94
N ASP A 94 2.17 15.34 5.72
CA ASP A 94 2.77 14.09 5.28
C ASP A 94 4.02 13.73 6.11
N PRO A 95 4.47 12.49 6.13
CA PRO A 95 5.68 12.09 6.87
C PRO A 95 6.90 12.96 6.55
N GLU A 96 7.06 13.34 5.29
CA GLU A 96 8.18 14.17 4.80
C GLU A 96 8.15 15.60 5.33
N ALA A 97 6.96 16.14 5.57
CA ALA A 97 6.75 17.47 6.11
C ALA A 97 6.49 17.48 7.62
N SER A 98 6.57 16.31 8.27
CA SER A 98 6.36 16.17 9.70
C SER A 98 7.58 16.58 10.49
N ARG A 99 7.35 17.13 11.68
CA ARG A 99 8.42 17.55 12.56
C ARG A 99 9.17 16.34 13.12
N ILE A 100 10.45 16.55 13.48
CA ILE A 100 11.28 15.50 14.08
C ILE A 100 10.66 14.90 15.36
N GLN A 101 9.90 15.70 16.12
CA GLN A 101 9.19 15.24 17.31
C GLN A 101 8.13 14.19 17.01
N ASP A 102 7.61 14.20 15.79
CA ASP A 102 6.61 13.24 15.30
C ASP A 102 7.28 11.97 14.75
N GLN A 103 8.62 11.87 14.84
CA GLN A 103 9.42 10.74 14.38
C GLN A 103 9.17 10.35 12.92
N SER A 104 8.88 11.33 12.09
CA SER A 104 8.54 11.16 10.66
C SER A 104 7.34 10.24 10.39
N THR A 105 6.45 10.07 11.36
CA THR A 105 5.25 9.23 11.18
C THR A 105 4.14 9.94 10.40
N GLY A 106 4.15 11.27 10.38
CA GLY A 106 3.20 12.07 9.60
C GLY A 106 1.74 11.92 9.99
N TRP A 107 0.89 12.66 9.29
CA TRP A 107 -0.58 12.60 9.36
C TRP A 107 -1.18 12.65 10.78
N ASN A 108 -0.53 13.34 11.69
CA ASN A 108 -1.08 13.54 13.02
C ASN A 108 -2.48 14.18 12.92
N SER A 109 -3.45 13.58 13.59
CA SER A 109 -4.81 14.08 13.58
C SER A 109 -5.09 14.98 14.78
N ASN A 110 -5.74 16.12 14.54
CA ASN A 110 -6.32 16.95 15.58
C ASN A 110 -7.83 16.72 15.76
N TYR A 111 -8.39 15.69 15.12
CA TYR A 111 -9.78 15.33 15.24
C TYR A 111 -10.03 14.63 16.58
N LYS A 112 -10.82 15.25 17.45
CA LYS A 112 -11.17 14.72 18.79
C LYS A 112 -9.93 14.23 19.55
N SER A 113 -9.83 12.92 19.82
CA SER A 113 -8.69 12.34 20.55
C SER A 113 -7.43 12.16 19.69
N GLY A 114 -7.55 12.21 18.39
CA GLY A 114 -6.46 11.93 17.43
C GLY A 114 -5.99 10.47 17.42
N LYS A 115 -6.64 9.58 18.17
CA LYS A 115 -6.23 8.20 18.38
C LYS A 115 -7.39 7.22 18.15
N GLY A 116 -7.06 5.96 17.85
CA GLY A 116 -8.06 4.90 17.68
C GLY A 116 -9.09 5.26 16.63
N VAL A 117 -10.37 5.28 17.02
CA VAL A 117 -11.49 5.63 16.12
C VAL A 117 -11.41 7.06 15.56
N ASP A 118 -10.68 7.93 16.20
CA ASP A 118 -10.49 9.33 15.77
C ASP A 118 -9.18 9.56 14.99
N ALA A 119 -8.43 8.52 14.68
CA ALA A 119 -7.18 8.63 13.94
C ALA A 119 -7.41 8.96 12.46
N ILE A 120 -6.44 9.66 11.85
CA ILE A 120 -6.32 9.82 10.40
C ILE A 120 -4.94 9.34 10.01
N SER A 121 -4.86 8.18 9.36
CA SER A 121 -3.57 7.58 8.98
C SER A 121 -3.16 7.90 7.55
N SER A 122 -4.08 8.22 6.65
CA SER A 122 -3.75 8.46 5.24
C SER A 122 -4.80 9.24 4.45
N GLY A 123 -5.93 9.56 5.00
CA GLY A 123 -7.06 10.13 4.26
C GLY A 123 -7.93 9.11 3.52
N ILE A 124 -7.50 7.87 3.39
CA ILE A 124 -8.25 6.74 2.85
C ILE A 124 -8.94 6.02 4.02
N GLU A 125 -10.13 5.50 3.82
CA GLU A 125 -10.89 4.79 4.85
C GLU A 125 -11.37 3.43 4.33
N GLY A 126 -11.08 2.37 5.10
CA GLY A 126 -11.61 1.04 4.88
C GLY A 126 -10.57 -0.06 4.82
N ALA A 127 -11.05 -1.29 4.65
CA ALA A 127 -10.22 -2.48 4.45
C ALA A 127 -10.54 -3.15 3.11
N TRP A 128 -9.60 -3.94 2.64
CA TRP A 128 -9.66 -4.60 1.34
C TRP A 128 -10.41 -5.92 1.38
N THR A 129 -10.54 -6.51 2.57
CA THR A 129 -11.12 -7.84 2.77
C THR A 129 -12.17 -7.85 3.87
N GLN A 130 -12.97 -8.90 3.89
CA GLN A 130 -13.94 -9.18 4.94
C GLN A 130 -13.30 -9.66 6.25
N ASN A 131 -12.07 -10.18 6.21
CA ASN A 131 -11.33 -10.71 7.35
C ASN A 131 -9.96 -10.03 7.50
N PRO A 132 -9.90 -8.73 7.86
CA PRO A 132 -8.65 -7.97 7.83
C PRO A 132 -7.61 -8.36 8.90
N ILE A 133 -7.86 -9.38 9.66
CA ILE A 133 -6.96 -9.92 10.70
C ILE A 133 -6.55 -11.38 10.43
N GLN A 134 -6.87 -11.90 9.26
CA GLN A 134 -6.63 -13.29 8.92
C GLN A 134 -6.09 -13.42 7.48
N TRP A 135 -5.15 -14.35 7.29
CA TRP A 135 -4.73 -14.75 5.95
C TRP A 135 -5.84 -15.58 5.29
N ASP A 136 -6.36 -15.08 4.19
CA ASP A 136 -7.30 -15.79 3.32
C ASP A 136 -7.28 -15.20 1.89
N MET A 137 -8.20 -15.66 1.05
CA MET A 137 -8.33 -15.18 -0.34
C MET A 137 -9.27 -13.97 -0.48
N GLY A 138 -9.71 -13.38 0.64
CA GLY A 138 -10.70 -12.30 0.67
C GLY A 138 -10.31 -11.05 -0.11
N TYR A 139 -9.01 -10.76 -0.22
CA TYR A 139 -8.52 -9.66 -1.06
C TYR A 139 -8.88 -9.87 -2.54
N PHE A 140 -8.57 -11.05 -3.09
CA PHE A 140 -8.89 -11.35 -4.49
C PHE A 140 -10.39 -11.56 -4.70
N ASP A 141 -11.10 -12.12 -3.71
CA ASP A 141 -12.56 -12.20 -3.75
C ASP A 141 -13.17 -10.80 -3.92
N CYS A 142 -12.76 -9.85 -3.12
CA CYS A 142 -13.21 -8.47 -3.24
C CYS A 142 -12.79 -7.85 -4.56
N LEU A 143 -11.51 -7.97 -4.94
CA LEU A 143 -10.97 -7.35 -6.14
C LEU A 143 -11.69 -7.80 -7.41
N PHE A 144 -11.99 -9.10 -7.55
CA PHE A 144 -12.52 -9.67 -8.79
C PHE A 144 -14.05 -9.76 -8.84
N ASN A 145 -14.72 -9.95 -7.70
CA ASN A 145 -16.16 -10.16 -7.66
C ASN A 145 -16.98 -8.87 -7.60
N HIS A 146 -16.31 -7.72 -7.56
CA HIS A 146 -16.99 -6.43 -7.59
C HIS A 146 -16.58 -5.59 -8.79
N ASP A 147 -17.55 -4.79 -9.26
CA ASP A 147 -17.28 -3.63 -10.10
C ASP A 147 -16.99 -2.44 -9.19
N TRP A 148 -15.93 -1.71 -9.51
CA TRP A 148 -15.41 -0.62 -8.72
C TRP A 148 -15.73 0.73 -9.34
N GLU A 149 -16.10 1.70 -8.52
CA GLU A 149 -16.26 3.09 -8.92
C GLU A 149 -15.40 4.00 -8.03
N LEU A 150 -14.90 5.08 -8.64
CA LEU A 150 -14.09 6.04 -7.93
C LEU A 150 -14.94 6.80 -6.89
N SER A 151 -14.41 6.95 -5.69
CA SER A 151 -15.02 7.67 -4.58
C SER A 151 -13.97 8.42 -3.76
N LYS A 152 -14.40 9.08 -2.71
CA LYS A 152 -13.48 9.68 -1.74
C LYS A 152 -13.79 9.17 -0.34
N GLY A 153 -12.72 8.90 0.41
CA GLY A 153 -12.81 8.63 1.83
C GLY A 153 -13.23 9.87 2.64
N PRO A 154 -13.57 9.73 3.91
CA PRO A 154 -13.98 10.85 4.76
C PRO A 154 -12.94 11.97 4.85
N ALA A 155 -11.67 11.65 4.80
CA ALA A 155 -10.55 12.60 4.80
C ALA A 155 -10.16 13.10 3.40
N GLY A 156 -10.98 12.87 2.38
CA GLY A 156 -10.86 13.49 1.07
C GLY A 156 -10.00 12.75 0.05
N ALA A 157 -9.28 11.70 0.44
CA ALA A 157 -8.44 10.93 -0.47
C ALA A 157 -9.26 10.09 -1.45
N PHE A 158 -8.77 9.94 -2.68
CA PHE A 158 -9.39 9.05 -3.66
C PHE A 158 -9.25 7.59 -3.25
N GLN A 159 -10.35 6.87 -3.38
CA GLN A 159 -10.43 5.42 -3.19
C GLN A 159 -11.51 4.85 -4.10
N TRP A 160 -11.58 3.53 -4.20
CA TRP A 160 -12.55 2.83 -5.01
C TRP A 160 -13.50 2.05 -4.10
N THR A 161 -14.78 2.16 -4.38
CA THR A 161 -15.84 1.45 -3.66
C THR A 161 -16.65 0.58 -4.62
N PRO A 162 -17.28 -0.51 -4.14
CA PRO A 162 -18.14 -1.31 -5.00
C PRO A 162 -19.25 -0.46 -5.61
N LYS A 163 -19.56 -0.64 -6.90
CA LYS A 163 -20.68 0.01 -7.57
C LYS A 163 -21.99 -0.29 -6.86
N LYS A 164 -22.96 0.62 -6.99
CA LYS A 164 -24.27 0.57 -6.29
C LYS A 164 -25.01 -0.77 -6.38
N ASN A 165 -24.83 -1.52 -7.46
CA ASN A 165 -25.40 -2.86 -7.59
C ASN A 165 -24.79 -3.89 -6.61
N GLY A 166 -23.65 -3.55 -5.99
CA GLY A 166 -22.99 -4.32 -4.93
C GLY A 166 -23.15 -3.75 -3.51
N GLN A 167 -23.95 -2.70 -3.34
CA GLN A 167 -24.12 -2.01 -2.04
C GLN A 167 -24.69 -2.87 -0.92
N HIS A 168 -25.26 -4.02 -1.20
CA HIS A 168 -25.72 -4.95 -0.16
C HIS A 168 -24.59 -5.72 0.52
N ILE A 169 -23.36 -5.54 0.08
CA ILE A 169 -22.19 -6.26 0.58
C ILE A 169 -21.49 -5.39 1.64
N LYS A 170 -22.13 -5.22 2.78
CA LYS A 170 -21.47 -4.74 3.99
C LYS A 170 -20.83 -5.94 4.67
N MET A 171 -19.62 -6.27 4.26
CA MET A 171 -18.93 -7.49 4.69
C MET A 171 -17.69 -7.22 5.56
N VAL A 172 -17.22 -5.98 5.61
CA VAL A 172 -16.03 -5.61 6.38
C VAL A 172 -16.45 -5.16 7.78
N PRO A 173 -15.99 -5.82 8.86
CA PRO A 173 -16.32 -5.41 10.20
C PRO A 173 -15.67 -4.06 10.54
N ASP A 174 -16.38 -3.24 11.32
CA ASP A 174 -15.83 -2.02 11.89
C ASP A 174 -14.77 -2.38 12.95
N ALA A 175 -13.63 -1.69 12.93
CA ALA A 175 -12.52 -1.97 13.84
C ALA A 175 -12.80 -1.57 15.30
N HIS A 176 -13.79 -0.69 15.55
CA HIS A 176 -14.05 -0.10 16.85
C HIS A 176 -15.49 -0.31 17.36
N ALA A 177 -16.43 -0.57 16.46
CA ALA A 177 -17.86 -0.70 16.80
C ALA A 177 -18.38 -2.10 16.46
N LYS A 178 -18.55 -2.93 17.48
CA LYS A 178 -19.06 -4.30 17.33
C LYS A 178 -20.41 -4.32 16.60
N GLY A 179 -20.50 -5.17 15.57
CA GLY A 179 -21.73 -5.35 14.77
C GLY A 179 -21.95 -4.31 13.67
N LYS A 180 -21.14 -3.27 13.60
CA LYS A 180 -21.15 -2.34 12.46
C LYS A 180 -20.32 -2.92 11.30
N MET A 181 -20.85 -2.81 10.10
CA MET A 181 -20.21 -3.35 8.90
C MET A 181 -20.08 -2.26 7.82
N HIS A 182 -19.04 -2.38 7.01
CA HIS A 182 -18.71 -1.48 5.91
C HIS A 182 -18.57 -2.23 4.58
N PRO A 183 -18.69 -1.56 3.44
CA PRO A 183 -18.23 -2.13 2.19
C PRO A 183 -16.70 -2.26 2.18
N PRO A 184 -16.14 -3.18 1.40
CA PRO A 184 -14.71 -3.18 1.13
C PRO A 184 -14.33 -1.93 0.30
N MET A 185 -13.04 -1.58 0.34
CA MET A 185 -12.50 -0.54 -0.54
C MET A 185 -11.25 -1.04 -1.25
N MET A 186 -10.91 -0.39 -2.37
CA MET A 186 -9.64 -0.58 -3.07
C MET A 186 -8.96 0.77 -3.28
N GLN A 187 -7.65 0.76 -3.29
CA GLN A 187 -6.84 1.89 -3.72
C GLN A 187 -6.70 1.86 -5.26
N THR A 188 -6.29 2.96 -5.86
CA THR A 188 -6.00 2.97 -7.31
C THR A 188 -4.91 1.96 -7.67
N THR A 189 -3.94 1.78 -6.79
CA THR A 189 -2.89 0.77 -6.90
C THR A 189 -3.41 -0.67 -6.87
N ASP A 190 -4.48 -0.96 -6.12
CA ASP A 190 -5.12 -2.28 -6.13
C ASP A 190 -5.86 -2.54 -7.45
N ILE A 191 -6.56 -1.53 -7.95
CA ILE A 191 -7.23 -1.66 -9.25
C ILE A 191 -6.21 -1.92 -10.36
N SER A 192 -4.99 -1.40 -10.24
CA SER A 192 -3.89 -1.73 -11.16
C SER A 192 -3.64 -3.24 -11.25
N LEU A 193 -3.69 -3.95 -10.12
CA LEU A 193 -3.51 -5.40 -10.08
C LEU A 193 -4.63 -6.19 -10.78
N LYS A 194 -5.79 -5.57 -11.01
CA LYS A 194 -6.89 -6.15 -11.79
C LYS A 194 -6.78 -5.89 -13.27
N VAL A 195 -6.37 -4.66 -13.66
CA VAL A 195 -6.53 -4.16 -15.02
C VAL A 195 -5.25 -4.09 -15.84
N ASP A 196 -4.07 -4.01 -15.20
CA ASP A 196 -2.80 -4.02 -15.93
C ASP A 196 -2.59 -5.37 -16.62
N LYS A 197 -2.08 -5.32 -17.84
CA LYS A 197 -1.93 -6.50 -18.71
C LYS A 197 -0.93 -7.56 -18.22
N SER A 198 0.01 -7.17 -17.35
CA SER A 198 0.96 -8.08 -16.71
C SER A 198 0.48 -8.50 -15.32
N TYR A 199 0.07 -7.55 -14.48
CA TYR A 199 -0.42 -7.83 -13.13
C TYR A 199 -1.72 -8.63 -13.12
N GLY A 200 -2.67 -8.33 -14.01
CA GLY A 200 -3.98 -8.97 -14.04
C GLY A 200 -3.93 -10.50 -14.19
N PRO A 201 -3.16 -11.05 -15.14
CA PRO A 201 -2.96 -12.51 -15.24
C PRO A 201 -2.34 -13.13 -14.00
N ILE A 202 -1.33 -12.49 -13.39
CA ILE A 202 -0.67 -12.97 -12.17
C ILE A 202 -1.68 -12.99 -11.01
N SER A 203 -2.42 -11.92 -10.81
CA SER A 203 -3.46 -11.82 -9.79
C SER A 203 -4.53 -12.90 -9.93
N ARG A 204 -4.96 -13.19 -11.17
CA ARG A 204 -5.92 -14.27 -11.45
C ARG A 204 -5.34 -15.66 -11.21
N ASN A 205 -4.04 -15.84 -11.48
CA ASN A 205 -3.35 -17.08 -11.18
C ASN A 205 -3.32 -17.32 -9.67
N PHE A 206 -2.93 -16.33 -8.88
CA PHE A 206 -2.92 -16.41 -7.42
C PHE A 206 -4.31 -16.67 -6.85
N TYR A 207 -5.33 -16.03 -7.40
CA TYR A 207 -6.72 -16.25 -6.97
C TYR A 207 -7.18 -17.70 -7.16
N LYS A 208 -6.68 -18.37 -8.20
CA LYS A 208 -7.00 -19.78 -8.49
C LYS A 208 -6.12 -20.78 -7.73
N ASN A 209 -4.94 -20.34 -7.28
CA ASN A 209 -3.92 -21.20 -6.67
C ASN A 209 -3.47 -20.62 -5.31
N PRO A 210 -4.28 -20.78 -4.25
CA PRO A 210 -4.01 -20.20 -2.93
C PRO A 210 -2.66 -20.58 -2.33
N ASP A 211 -2.23 -21.83 -2.50
CA ASP A 211 -0.94 -22.31 -1.97
C ASP A 211 0.24 -21.63 -2.68
N GLU A 212 0.14 -21.45 -3.99
CA GLU A 212 1.13 -20.70 -4.76
C GLU A 212 1.19 -19.24 -4.31
N PHE A 213 0.03 -18.63 -4.04
CA PHE A 213 -0.04 -17.26 -3.53
C PHE A 213 0.62 -17.14 -2.15
N ALA A 214 0.37 -18.08 -1.26
CA ALA A 214 0.94 -18.09 0.08
C ALA A 214 2.48 -18.20 0.04
N ASP A 215 3.02 -19.12 -0.77
CA ASP A 215 4.47 -19.27 -0.96
C ASP A 215 5.08 -18.02 -1.61
N ALA A 216 4.44 -17.49 -2.65
CA ALA A 216 4.90 -16.28 -3.34
C ALA A 216 4.94 -15.07 -2.40
N PHE A 217 3.92 -14.88 -1.56
CA PHE A 217 3.90 -13.81 -0.57
C PHE A 217 4.99 -13.99 0.48
N ALA A 218 5.14 -15.18 1.04
CA ALA A 218 6.18 -15.46 2.04
C ALA A 218 7.58 -15.14 1.48
N ARG A 219 7.87 -15.56 0.26
CA ARG A 219 9.16 -15.28 -0.42
C ARG A 219 9.36 -13.80 -0.72
N ALA A 220 8.33 -13.12 -1.23
CA ALA A 220 8.40 -11.69 -1.53
C ALA A 220 8.56 -10.85 -0.25
N TRP A 221 7.87 -11.21 0.82
CA TRP A 221 8.01 -10.58 2.13
C TRP A 221 9.40 -10.81 2.72
N PHE A 222 9.91 -12.03 2.65
CA PHE A 222 11.26 -12.35 3.10
C PHE A 222 12.32 -11.54 2.33
N LYS A 223 12.20 -11.46 1.01
CA LYS A 223 13.07 -10.63 0.18
C LYS A 223 13.00 -9.16 0.58
N LEU A 224 11.80 -8.59 0.70
CA LEU A 224 11.62 -7.20 1.07
C LEU A 224 12.30 -6.85 2.40
N THR A 225 12.19 -7.73 3.38
CA THR A 225 12.66 -7.46 4.75
C THR A 225 14.13 -7.85 4.99
N HIS A 226 14.75 -8.63 4.11
CA HIS A 226 16.09 -9.19 4.34
C HIS A 226 17.11 -8.90 3.25
N ARG A 227 16.72 -8.38 2.09
CA ARG A 227 17.63 -8.13 0.97
C ARG A 227 18.81 -7.20 1.33
N ASP A 228 18.63 -6.32 2.31
CA ASP A 228 19.65 -5.37 2.76
C ASP A 228 20.34 -5.82 4.07
N MET A 229 20.12 -7.07 4.49
CA MET A 229 20.63 -7.62 5.76
C MET A 229 21.97 -8.35 5.61
N GLY A 230 22.57 -8.34 4.44
CA GLY A 230 23.80 -9.06 4.14
C GLY A 230 23.62 -10.57 3.95
N PRO A 231 24.73 -11.33 3.95
CA PRO A 231 24.70 -12.75 3.66
C PRO A 231 23.94 -13.55 4.73
N ARG A 232 23.43 -14.70 4.34
CA ARG A 232 22.68 -15.61 5.22
C ARG A 232 23.40 -15.92 6.55
N ALA A 233 24.72 -15.92 6.56
CA ALA A 233 25.53 -16.13 7.77
C ALA A 233 25.27 -15.08 8.87
N CYS A 234 24.72 -13.92 8.53
CA CYS A 234 24.36 -12.86 9.47
C CYS A 234 23.00 -13.09 10.16
N TYR A 235 22.19 -14.04 9.70
CA TYR A 235 20.87 -14.29 10.24
C TYR A 235 20.97 -15.21 11.48
N LEU A 236 20.14 -14.94 12.47
CA LEU A 236 20.15 -15.64 13.75
C LEU A 236 18.78 -16.29 14.02
N GLY A 237 18.81 -17.46 14.64
CA GLY A 237 17.63 -18.17 15.11
C GLY A 237 17.32 -19.44 14.36
N SER A 238 16.41 -20.22 14.91
CA SER A 238 15.99 -21.53 14.39
C SER A 238 15.17 -21.44 13.10
N GLU A 239 14.53 -20.29 12.88
CA GLU A 239 13.59 -20.05 11.76
C GLU A 239 14.31 -19.57 10.49
N VAL A 240 15.63 -19.41 10.52
CA VAL A 240 16.41 -19.01 9.33
C VAL A 240 16.24 -20.07 8.23
N PRO A 241 15.72 -19.68 7.04
CA PRO A 241 15.56 -20.61 5.94
C PRO A 241 16.89 -21.26 5.54
N LYS A 242 16.85 -22.57 5.25
CA LYS A 242 18.06 -23.31 4.81
C LYS A 242 18.46 -22.97 3.38
N GLU A 243 17.49 -22.59 2.55
CA GLU A 243 17.71 -22.16 1.18
C GLU A 243 18.47 -20.84 1.17
N GLN A 244 19.49 -20.76 0.33
CA GLN A 244 20.19 -19.50 0.01
C GLN A 244 19.64 -18.97 -1.30
N LEU A 245 19.15 -17.74 -1.28
CA LEU A 245 18.56 -17.09 -2.44
C LEU A 245 19.58 -16.18 -3.12
N ILE A 246 19.42 -15.98 -4.43
CA ILE A 246 20.39 -15.25 -5.27
C ILE A 246 20.61 -13.79 -4.83
N TRP A 247 19.67 -13.20 -4.11
CA TRP A 247 19.73 -11.82 -3.61
C TRP A 247 20.35 -11.72 -2.20
N GLN A 248 20.73 -12.84 -1.61
CA GLN A 248 21.40 -12.91 -0.29
C GLN A 248 22.93 -12.97 -0.52
N ASP A 249 23.59 -11.85 -0.56
CA ASP A 249 25.03 -11.67 -0.75
C ASP A 249 25.82 -11.47 0.53
#